data_207ec72a8efe5e74aeba24fabf5f3c52
#
_entry.id   207ec72a8efe5e74aeba24fabf5f3c52
#
_cell.length_a   1.000
_cell.length_b   1.000
_cell.length_c   1.000
_cell.angle_alpha   90.00
_cell.angle_beta   90.00
_cell.angle_gamma   90.00
#
_symmetry.space_group_name_H-M   'P 1'
#
loop_
_entity.id
_entity.type
_entity.pdbx_description
1 polymer ?
#
loop_
_entity_poly.entity_id
_entity_poly.type
_entity_poly.pdbx_seq_one_letter_code
_entity_poly.pdbx_strand_id
1 'polypeptide(L)'
;AGDTASAAKKTPREQLIERMTKLQKKGYMYGHQDDPFYGITWNWDEGRSDTYELVGDYPAVMGFDLGGIELADSKNLDSVPFDRMRDEIVKHHERGGIITISWHPRNPMLGTTAWIQKDTVAYNEAIEALKKIRQDDIIKIVPDPQHTVRSIIPGGLHHGVFQLWLKRVTDFLASLKDKKGNAIPLIFRPYHENSGSWFWWGQDNC
;
A
#
# COMPACT_ATOMS: atom_id res chain seq x y z
N ALA A 1 -9.78 -23.26 -45.91
CA ALA A 1 -10.08 -22.07 -45.11
C ALA A 1 -9.47 -22.26 -43.74
N GLY A 2 -8.32 -21.62 -43.49
CA GLY A 2 -7.65 -21.71 -42.20
C GLY A 2 -8.19 -20.60 -41.30
N ASP A 3 -8.83 -20.97 -40.18
CA ASP A 3 -9.17 -20.09 -39.09
C ASP A 3 -7.89 -19.61 -38.41
N THR A 4 -7.45 -18.40 -38.75
CA THR A 4 -6.45 -17.68 -37.98
C THR A 4 -7.15 -17.16 -36.74
N ALA A 5 -7.18 -17.95 -35.68
CA ALA A 5 -7.61 -17.49 -34.36
C ALA A 5 -6.73 -16.29 -33.96
N SER A 6 -7.30 -15.10 -33.99
CA SER A 6 -6.65 -13.88 -33.50
C SER A 6 -6.27 -14.10 -32.05
N ALA A 7 -4.97 -14.14 -31.75
CA ALA A 7 -4.48 -14.25 -30.40
C ALA A 7 -5.07 -13.11 -29.55
N ALA A 8 -5.79 -13.44 -28.47
CA ALA A 8 -6.41 -12.47 -27.60
C ALA A 8 -5.36 -11.48 -27.08
N LYS A 9 -5.67 -10.18 -27.12
CA LYS A 9 -4.76 -9.12 -26.63
C LYS A 9 -4.50 -9.30 -25.14
N LYS A 10 -3.22 -9.41 -24.75
CA LYS A 10 -2.82 -9.55 -23.35
C LYS A 10 -3.29 -8.37 -22.50
N THR A 11 -3.78 -8.68 -21.32
CA THR A 11 -4.12 -7.67 -20.31
C THR A 11 -2.87 -6.93 -19.81
N PRO A 12 -3.00 -5.71 -19.25
CA PRO A 12 -1.86 -5.00 -18.66
C PRO A 12 -1.11 -5.83 -17.59
N ARG A 13 -1.83 -6.61 -16.79
CA ARG A 13 -1.26 -7.53 -15.80
C ARG A 13 -0.39 -8.60 -16.46
N GLU A 14 -0.89 -9.26 -17.48
CA GLU A 14 -0.14 -10.31 -18.20
C GLU A 14 1.10 -9.74 -18.88
N GLN A 15 1.01 -8.53 -19.44
CA GLN A 15 2.14 -7.83 -20.04
C GLN A 15 3.22 -7.52 -18.98
N LEU A 16 2.83 -7.05 -17.78
CA LEU A 16 3.77 -6.80 -16.69
C LEU A 16 4.47 -8.09 -16.25
N ILE A 17 3.73 -9.17 -16.04
CA ILE A 17 4.30 -10.47 -15.62
C ILE A 17 5.31 -10.97 -16.66
N GLU A 18 4.94 -10.94 -17.96
CA GLU A 18 5.83 -11.34 -19.05
C GLU A 18 7.10 -10.49 -19.10
N ARG A 19 6.96 -9.17 -18.95
CA ARG A 19 8.09 -8.24 -18.90
C ARG A 19 9.03 -8.56 -17.75
N MET A 20 8.51 -8.74 -16.54
CA MET A 20 9.31 -9.11 -15.36
C MET A 20 10.03 -10.43 -15.55
N THR A 21 9.35 -11.44 -16.10
CA THR A 21 9.94 -12.76 -16.42
C THR A 21 11.08 -12.67 -17.41
N LYS A 22 11.00 -11.75 -18.38
CA LYS A 22 12.07 -11.51 -19.35
C LYS A 22 13.25 -10.75 -18.72
N LEU A 23 12.96 -9.75 -17.88
CA LEU A 23 13.98 -8.90 -17.26
C LEU A 23 14.83 -9.67 -16.23
N GLN A 24 14.24 -10.56 -15.44
CA GLN A 24 14.96 -11.36 -14.46
C GLN A 24 16.09 -12.22 -15.05
N LYS A 25 16.03 -12.53 -16.34
CA LYS A 25 17.08 -13.26 -17.06
C LYS A 25 18.26 -12.38 -17.48
N LYS A 26 18.11 -11.06 -17.38
CA LYS A 26 19.12 -10.07 -17.82
C LYS A 26 19.84 -9.41 -16.66
N GLY A 27 19.27 -9.44 -15.45
CA GLY A 27 19.83 -8.79 -14.27
C GLY A 27 18.76 -8.50 -13.22
N TYR A 28 18.99 -7.46 -12.46
CA TYR A 28 18.06 -6.96 -11.43
C TYR A 28 17.63 -5.53 -11.75
N MET A 29 16.53 -5.12 -11.15
CA MET A 29 16.01 -3.75 -11.28
C MET A 29 16.23 -3.02 -9.96
N TYR A 30 16.87 -1.85 -10.03
CA TYR A 30 16.96 -0.94 -8.89
C TYR A 30 15.61 -0.31 -8.63
N GLY A 31 15.19 -0.28 -7.35
CA GLY A 31 13.96 0.36 -6.91
C GLY A 31 14.21 1.40 -5.83
N HIS A 32 13.38 2.45 -5.80
CA HIS A 32 13.43 3.49 -4.79
C HIS A 32 12.03 3.86 -4.32
N GLN A 33 11.87 4.01 -2.99
CA GLN A 33 10.60 4.39 -2.37
C GLN A 33 10.46 5.91 -2.40
N ASP A 34 9.27 6.41 -2.77
CA ASP A 34 8.91 7.82 -2.77
C ASP A 34 9.88 8.76 -3.52
N ASP A 35 10.59 8.21 -4.49
CA ASP A 35 11.65 8.87 -5.25
C ASP A 35 11.32 10.30 -5.74
N PRO A 36 10.06 10.62 -6.19
CA PRO A 36 9.75 11.95 -6.71
C PRO A 36 9.27 12.94 -5.65
N PHE A 37 9.29 12.60 -4.38
CA PHE A 37 8.68 13.46 -3.34
C PHE A 37 9.68 14.08 -2.38
N TYR A 38 10.70 13.33 -2.00
CA TYR A 38 11.75 13.79 -1.11
C TYR A 38 13.03 12.98 -1.31
N GLY A 39 14.14 13.56 -0.93
CA GLY A 39 15.44 12.92 -1.02
C GLY A 39 16.44 13.56 -0.05
N ILE A 40 17.73 13.38 -0.32
CA ILE A 40 18.78 13.94 0.50
C ILE A 40 18.76 15.47 0.36
N THR A 41 18.45 16.18 1.45
CA THR A 41 18.42 17.65 1.55
C THR A 41 17.30 18.37 0.78
N TRP A 42 16.30 17.67 0.26
CA TRP A 42 15.17 18.30 -0.45
C TRP A 42 13.84 17.62 -0.19
N ASN A 43 12.76 18.38 -0.27
CA ASN A 43 11.38 17.91 -0.19
C ASN A 43 10.53 18.65 -1.23
N TRP A 44 9.65 17.92 -1.89
CA TRP A 44 8.57 18.44 -2.71
C TRP A 44 8.96 19.18 -3.99
N ASP A 45 10.24 19.17 -4.39
CA ASP A 45 10.71 19.75 -5.64
C ASP A 45 10.16 18.93 -6.81
N GLU A 46 9.42 19.56 -7.71
CA GLU A 46 8.80 18.86 -8.82
C GLU A 46 9.85 18.36 -9.84
N GLY A 47 9.67 17.10 -10.25
CA GLY A 47 10.55 16.47 -11.24
C GLY A 47 11.94 16.07 -10.70
N ARG A 48 12.22 16.28 -9.43
CA ARG A 48 13.49 15.93 -8.81
C ARG A 48 13.52 14.46 -8.40
N SER A 49 14.69 13.85 -8.46
CA SER A 49 14.97 12.47 -8.05
C SER A 49 16.46 12.35 -7.75
N ASP A 50 16.81 11.91 -6.56
CA ASP A 50 18.21 11.65 -6.19
C ASP A 50 18.82 10.57 -7.09
N THR A 51 18.05 9.58 -7.50
CA THR A 51 18.50 8.53 -8.41
C THR A 51 18.87 9.14 -9.78
N TYR A 52 17.98 9.98 -10.32
CA TYR A 52 18.22 10.62 -11.60
C TYR A 52 19.43 11.57 -11.56
N GLU A 53 19.56 12.36 -10.48
CA GLU A 53 20.70 13.28 -10.29
C GLU A 53 22.04 12.52 -10.22
N LEU A 54 22.03 11.30 -9.67
CA LEU A 54 23.24 10.51 -9.49
C LEU A 54 23.65 9.76 -10.76
N VAL A 55 22.72 9.19 -11.51
CA VAL A 55 23.03 8.26 -12.61
C VAL A 55 22.44 8.65 -13.96
N GLY A 56 21.67 9.74 -14.04
CA GLY A 56 21.02 10.22 -15.27
C GLY A 56 19.82 9.41 -15.73
N ASP A 57 19.28 8.55 -14.86
CA ASP A 57 18.08 7.76 -15.13
C ASP A 57 17.24 7.60 -13.86
N TYR A 58 15.93 7.35 -14.01
CA TYR A 58 15.04 7.08 -12.89
C TYR A 58 15.17 5.63 -12.42
N PRO A 59 14.82 5.32 -11.16
CA PRO A 59 14.78 3.93 -10.71
C PRO A 59 13.84 3.11 -11.60
N ALA A 60 14.20 1.87 -11.91
CA ALA A 60 13.37 0.99 -12.72
C ALA A 60 12.03 0.64 -12.04
N VAL A 61 12.03 0.62 -10.71
CA VAL A 61 10.84 0.38 -9.87
C VAL A 61 10.67 1.55 -8.92
N MET A 62 9.52 2.20 -8.94
CA MET A 62 9.15 3.19 -7.92
C MET A 62 8.15 2.59 -6.94
N GLY A 63 8.45 2.76 -5.66
CA GLY A 63 7.60 2.39 -4.55
C GLY A 63 6.80 3.56 -4.01
N PHE A 64 5.57 3.29 -3.57
CA PHE A 64 4.66 4.22 -2.92
C PHE A 64 3.92 3.52 -1.79
N ASP A 65 3.37 4.26 -0.83
CA ASP A 65 2.59 3.70 0.26
C ASP A 65 1.21 4.36 0.38
N LEU A 66 0.20 3.57 0.71
CA LEU A 66 -1.19 4.03 0.84
C LEU A 66 -1.63 4.27 2.29
N GLY A 67 -0.74 4.18 3.29
CA GLY A 67 -1.12 4.40 4.69
C GLY A 67 -1.82 5.75 4.89
N GLY A 68 -3.01 5.74 5.48
CA GLY A 68 -3.88 6.92 5.63
C GLY A 68 -5.06 6.98 4.66
N ILE A 69 -4.99 6.30 3.51
CA ILE A 69 -6.10 6.28 2.54
C ILE A 69 -7.36 5.62 3.13
N GLU A 70 -7.18 4.68 4.03
CA GLU A 70 -8.26 4.00 4.74
C GLU A 70 -9.11 4.96 5.59
N LEU A 71 -8.54 6.08 6.01
CA LEU A 71 -9.24 7.15 6.73
C LEU A 71 -9.81 8.22 5.83
N ALA A 72 -9.64 8.11 4.52
CA ALA A 72 -9.92 9.15 3.53
C ALA A 72 -9.08 10.42 3.72
N ASP A 73 -7.86 10.26 4.23
CA ASP A 73 -6.90 11.34 4.31
C ASP A 73 -6.50 11.81 2.91
N SER A 74 -6.13 13.07 2.77
CA SER A 74 -5.63 13.63 1.49
C SER A 74 -4.15 13.33 1.24
N LYS A 75 -3.43 12.87 2.27
CA LYS A 75 -2.00 12.55 2.26
C LYS A 75 -1.76 11.22 2.94
N ASN A 76 -0.71 10.53 2.51
CA ASN A 76 -0.27 9.31 3.18
C ASN A 76 0.47 9.60 4.51
N LEU A 77 0.90 8.54 5.18
CA LEU A 77 1.62 8.60 6.47
C LEU A 77 2.94 9.40 6.40
N ASP A 78 3.55 9.51 5.21
CA ASP A 78 4.79 10.27 4.94
C ASP A 78 4.49 11.68 4.39
N SER A 79 3.25 12.14 4.53
CA SER A 79 2.76 13.44 4.06
C SER A 79 2.72 13.61 2.54
N VAL A 80 2.81 12.53 1.77
CA VAL A 80 2.69 12.55 0.31
C VAL A 80 1.21 12.69 -0.08
N PRO A 81 0.83 13.77 -0.83
CA PRO A 81 -0.53 13.93 -1.30
C PRO A 81 -0.91 12.83 -2.30
N PHE A 82 -2.06 12.19 -2.12
CA PHE A 82 -2.50 11.10 -3.00
C PHE A 82 -2.74 11.53 -4.44
N ASP A 83 -3.16 12.76 -4.68
CA ASP A 83 -3.30 13.28 -6.05
C ASP A 83 -1.95 13.42 -6.73
N ARG A 84 -0.95 13.97 -6.02
CA ARG A 84 0.41 14.04 -6.54
C ARG A 84 1.03 12.66 -6.75
N MET A 85 0.76 11.71 -5.84
CA MET A 85 1.18 10.32 -5.99
C MET A 85 0.63 9.71 -7.28
N ARG A 86 -0.65 9.95 -7.59
CA ARG A 86 -1.27 9.48 -8.83
C ARG A 86 -0.55 10.04 -10.05
N ASP A 87 -0.27 11.33 -10.07
CA ASP A 87 0.42 11.99 -11.18
C ASP A 87 1.83 11.41 -11.40
N GLU A 88 2.58 11.20 -10.34
CA GLU A 88 3.93 10.62 -10.43
C GLU A 88 3.90 9.14 -10.86
N ILE A 89 2.91 8.37 -10.43
CA ILE A 89 2.69 6.99 -10.90
C ILE A 89 2.45 6.98 -12.41
N VAL A 90 1.60 7.90 -12.92
CA VAL A 90 1.36 8.02 -14.38
C VAL A 90 2.64 8.38 -15.11
N LYS A 91 3.37 9.40 -14.65
CA LYS A 91 4.64 9.82 -15.26
C LYS A 91 5.65 8.66 -15.29
N HIS A 92 5.78 7.90 -14.19
CA HIS A 92 6.72 6.79 -14.13
C HIS A 92 6.32 5.63 -15.04
N HIS A 93 5.03 5.31 -15.10
CA HIS A 93 4.50 4.32 -16.03
C HIS A 93 4.76 4.71 -17.50
N GLU A 94 4.53 5.97 -17.86
CA GLU A 94 4.77 6.48 -19.22
C GLU A 94 6.26 6.41 -19.62
N ARG A 95 7.18 6.55 -18.66
CA ARG A 95 8.62 6.30 -18.87
C ARG A 95 8.96 4.82 -19.04
N GLY A 96 7.99 3.92 -18.86
CA GLY A 96 8.20 2.48 -18.89
C GLY A 96 8.66 1.89 -17.55
N GLY A 97 8.58 2.62 -16.46
CA GLY A 97 8.89 2.13 -15.12
C GLY A 97 7.86 1.12 -14.59
N ILE A 98 8.23 0.42 -13.54
CA ILE A 98 7.37 -0.50 -12.79
C ILE A 98 6.94 0.17 -11.49
N ILE A 99 5.68 0.01 -11.13
CA ILE A 99 5.09 0.57 -9.92
C ILE A 99 4.92 -0.55 -8.89
N THR A 100 5.36 -0.31 -7.66
CA THR A 100 5.02 -1.13 -6.50
C THR A 100 4.35 -0.27 -5.44
N ILE A 101 3.32 -0.78 -4.80
CA ILE A 101 2.54 -0.06 -3.79
C ILE A 101 2.42 -0.95 -2.56
N SER A 102 2.90 -0.44 -1.43
CA SER A 102 2.67 -1.00 -0.11
C SER A 102 1.49 -0.30 0.57
N TRP A 103 1.04 -0.84 1.67
CA TRP A 103 0.01 -0.23 2.49
C TRP A 103 0.31 -0.50 3.96
N HIS A 104 0.42 0.57 4.73
CA HIS A 104 0.51 0.55 6.19
C HIS A 104 -0.86 0.93 6.79
N PRO A 105 -1.84 0.02 6.80
CA PRO A 105 -3.15 0.33 7.38
C PRO A 105 -3.03 0.56 8.87
N ARG A 106 -3.79 1.51 9.39
CA ARG A 106 -3.95 1.67 10.83
C ARG A 106 -4.49 0.39 11.47
N ASN A 107 -4.28 0.24 12.76
CA ASN A 107 -4.86 -0.87 13.51
C ASN A 107 -6.39 -0.70 13.55
N PRO A 108 -7.18 -1.59 12.94
CA PRO A 108 -8.63 -1.44 12.86
C PRO A 108 -9.34 -1.65 14.20
N MET A 109 -8.69 -2.33 15.15
CA MET A 109 -9.22 -2.55 16.49
C MET A 109 -8.96 -1.37 17.41
N LEU A 110 -7.76 -0.76 17.34
CA LEU A 110 -7.30 0.26 18.27
C LEU A 110 -7.42 1.68 17.69
N GLY A 111 -7.52 1.84 16.36
CA GLY A 111 -7.44 3.14 15.70
C GLY A 111 -6.05 3.78 15.72
N THR A 112 -5.03 3.06 16.22
CA THR A 112 -3.64 3.49 16.26
C THR A 112 -2.95 3.27 14.91
N THR A 113 -1.64 3.52 14.84
CA THR A 113 -0.83 3.30 13.64
C THR A 113 -0.73 1.81 13.27
N ALA A 114 -0.04 1.50 12.18
CA ALA A 114 0.29 0.12 11.78
C ALA A 114 1.17 -0.61 12.82
N TRP A 115 1.98 0.13 13.56
CA TRP A 115 2.91 -0.41 14.55
C TRP A 115 2.20 -0.88 15.81
N ILE A 116 2.62 -2.02 16.34
CA ILE A 116 2.26 -2.43 17.70
C ILE A 116 3.25 -1.82 18.67
N GLN A 117 2.85 -0.70 19.26
CA GLN A 117 3.64 0.04 20.23
C GLN A 117 3.12 -0.29 21.65
N LYS A 118 3.45 -1.49 22.13
CA LYS A 118 2.91 -2.04 23.40
C LYS A 118 3.16 -1.15 24.63
N ASP A 119 4.18 -0.30 24.57
CA ASP A 119 4.63 0.51 25.70
C ASP A 119 4.40 2.02 25.52
N THR A 120 3.63 2.44 24.50
CA THR A 120 3.33 3.85 24.31
C THR A 120 2.07 4.27 25.06
N VAL A 121 2.03 5.52 25.53
CA VAL A 121 0.86 6.11 26.18
C VAL A 121 -0.38 5.97 25.31
N ALA A 122 -0.29 6.29 24.02
CA ALA A 122 -1.41 6.20 23.07
C ALA A 122 -1.96 4.77 22.93
N TYR A 123 -1.09 3.76 22.90
CA TYR A 123 -1.48 2.36 22.85
C TYR A 123 -2.23 1.95 24.13
N ASN A 124 -1.68 2.29 25.29
CA ASN A 124 -2.29 1.97 26.58
C ASN A 124 -3.62 2.70 26.77
N GLU A 125 -3.72 3.97 26.38
CA GLU A 125 -4.97 4.73 26.41
C GLU A 125 -6.04 4.11 25.49
N ALA A 126 -5.67 3.65 24.30
CA ALA A 126 -6.59 2.95 23.38
C ALA A 126 -7.10 1.64 23.98
N ILE A 127 -6.24 0.86 24.63
CA ILE A 127 -6.63 -0.37 25.34
C ILE A 127 -7.60 -0.06 26.49
N GLU A 128 -7.31 0.94 27.31
CA GLU A 128 -8.20 1.32 28.42
C GLU A 128 -9.55 1.88 27.92
N ALA A 129 -9.55 2.67 26.85
CA ALA A 129 -10.77 3.15 26.20
C ALA A 129 -11.63 1.98 25.69
N LEU A 130 -11.04 0.98 25.07
CA LEU A 130 -11.74 -0.22 24.61
C LEU A 130 -12.30 -1.05 25.77
N LYS A 131 -11.54 -1.21 26.84
CA LYS A 131 -12.01 -1.91 28.03
C LYS A 131 -13.23 -1.20 28.64
N LYS A 132 -13.21 0.14 28.69
CA LYS A 132 -14.31 0.95 29.23
C LYS A 132 -15.57 0.84 28.38
N ILE A 133 -15.47 0.93 27.04
CA ILE A 133 -16.61 0.76 26.13
C ILE A 133 -17.26 -0.62 26.31
N ARG A 134 -16.46 -1.64 26.61
CA ARG A 134 -16.94 -3.03 26.71
C ARG A 134 -17.46 -3.44 28.08
N GLN A 135 -17.16 -2.68 29.12
CA GLN A 135 -17.80 -2.90 30.43
C GLN A 135 -19.29 -2.60 30.40
N ASP A 136 -19.70 -1.70 29.49
CA ASP A 136 -21.10 -1.31 29.31
C ASP A 136 -21.85 -2.17 28.26
N ASP A 137 -21.14 -3.04 27.51
CA ASP A 137 -21.70 -3.86 26.46
C ASP A 137 -21.80 -5.34 26.85
N ILE A 138 -22.95 -5.96 26.54
CA ILE A 138 -23.26 -7.38 26.83
C ILE A 138 -22.30 -8.36 26.11
N ILE A 139 -21.48 -7.89 25.19
CA ILE A 139 -20.53 -8.70 24.44
C ILE A 139 -19.16 -8.71 25.14
N LYS A 140 -18.89 -9.77 25.88
CA LYS A 140 -17.59 -10.06 26.53
C LYS A 140 -16.50 -10.40 25.49
N ILE A 141 -16.18 -9.50 24.60
CA ILE A 141 -15.01 -9.66 23.73
C ILE A 141 -13.86 -8.93 24.39
N VAL A 142 -12.91 -9.66 24.95
CA VAL A 142 -11.66 -9.06 25.46
C VAL A 142 -10.91 -8.47 24.27
N PRO A 143 -10.56 -7.17 24.30
CA PRO A 143 -9.66 -6.61 23.27
C PRO A 143 -8.33 -7.29 23.42
N ASP A 144 -8.04 -8.19 22.51
CA ASP A 144 -6.72 -8.77 22.40
C ASP A 144 -6.03 -8.15 21.19
N PRO A 145 -5.11 -7.17 21.41
CA PRO A 145 -4.40 -6.52 20.33
C PRO A 145 -3.56 -7.51 19.50
N GLN A 146 -3.20 -8.65 20.11
CA GLN A 146 -2.49 -9.73 19.44
C GLN A 146 -3.37 -10.50 18.44
N HIS A 147 -4.70 -10.26 18.45
CA HIS A 147 -5.65 -10.92 17.55
C HIS A 147 -6.39 -9.94 16.64
N THR A 148 -5.75 -8.82 16.29
CA THR A 148 -6.33 -7.82 15.38
C THR A 148 -6.73 -8.42 14.04
N VAL A 149 -5.92 -9.32 13.48
CA VAL A 149 -6.22 -10.01 12.22
C VAL A 149 -7.51 -10.81 12.31
N ARG A 150 -7.74 -11.49 13.43
CA ARG A 150 -9.00 -12.24 13.66
C ARG A 150 -10.23 -11.34 13.67
N SER A 151 -10.07 -10.07 14.03
CA SER A 151 -11.18 -9.12 14.08
C SER A 151 -11.65 -8.64 12.70
N ILE A 152 -10.82 -8.73 11.68
CA ILE A 152 -11.11 -8.22 10.33
C ILE A 152 -11.56 -9.29 9.33
N ILE A 153 -11.37 -10.57 9.62
CA ILE A 153 -11.84 -11.66 8.75
C ILE A 153 -13.37 -11.77 8.81
N PRO A 154 -14.02 -12.49 7.87
CA PRO A 154 -15.48 -12.71 7.88
C PRO A 154 -15.96 -13.21 9.24
N GLY A 155 -16.96 -12.52 9.80
CA GLY A 155 -17.48 -12.78 11.15
C GLY A 155 -16.74 -12.02 12.27
N GLY A 156 -15.63 -11.38 12.01
CA GLY A 156 -14.91 -10.54 12.97
C GLY A 156 -15.59 -9.19 13.20
N LEU A 157 -15.40 -8.64 14.41
CA LEU A 157 -16.06 -7.40 14.86
C LEU A 157 -15.74 -6.19 13.95
N HIS A 158 -14.53 -6.12 13.40
CA HIS A 158 -14.07 -5.02 12.57
C HIS A 158 -14.08 -5.35 11.07
N HIS A 159 -14.69 -6.47 10.67
CA HIS A 159 -14.76 -6.87 9.27
C HIS A 159 -15.39 -5.80 8.37
N GLY A 160 -16.51 -5.21 8.76
CA GLY A 160 -17.20 -4.18 7.98
C GLY A 160 -16.36 -2.91 7.81
N VAL A 161 -15.66 -2.47 8.86
CA VAL A 161 -14.73 -1.33 8.78
C VAL A 161 -13.60 -1.65 7.81
N PHE A 162 -13.03 -2.84 7.92
CA PHE A 162 -11.93 -3.25 7.06
C PHE A 162 -12.34 -3.40 5.59
N GLN A 163 -13.57 -3.85 5.32
CA GLN A 163 -14.12 -3.86 3.96
C GLN A 163 -14.23 -2.44 3.37
N LEU A 164 -14.65 -1.45 4.18
CA LEU A 164 -14.66 -0.05 3.74
C LEU A 164 -13.23 0.46 3.42
N TRP A 165 -12.25 0.08 4.22
CA TRP A 165 -10.85 0.42 3.99
C TRP A 165 -10.31 -0.20 2.70
N LEU A 166 -10.59 -1.49 2.48
CA LEU A 166 -10.24 -2.17 1.24
C LEU A 166 -10.92 -1.52 0.03
N LYS A 167 -12.17 -1.06 0.17
CA LYS A 167 -12.84 -0.33 -0.90
C LYS A 167 -12.09 0.95 -1.26
N ARG A 168 -11.66 1.75 -0.29
CA ARG A 168 -10.89 2.97 -0.54
C ARG A 168 -9.57 2.69 -1.24
N VAL A 169 -8.85 1.65 -0.81
CA VAL A 169 -7.64 1.17 -1.49
C VAL A 169 -7.93 0.78 -2.93
N THR A 170 -8.95 -0.05 -3.15
CA THR A 170 -9.31 -0.50 -4.50
C THR A 170 -9.78 0.63 -5.40
N ASP A 171 -10.53 1.60 -4.88
CA ASP A 171 -10.96 2.78 -5.62
C ASP A 171 -9.75 3.61 -6.08
N PHE A 172 -8.75 3.81 -5.21
CA PHE A 172 -7.52 4.49 -5.59
C PHE A 172 -6.75 3.71 -6.67
N LEU A 173 -6.51 2.42 -6.46
CA LEU A 173 -5.80 1.58 -7.43
C LEU A 173 -6.53 1.53 -8.79
N ALA A 174 -7.86 1.46 -8.79
CA ALA A 174 -8.67 1.49 -10.00
C ALA A 174 -8.65 2.84 -10.72
N SER A 175 -8.35 3.94 -10.00
CA SER A 175 -8.21 5.27 -10.57
C SER A 175 -6.91 5.49 -11.35
N LEU A 176 -5.92 4.60 -11.17
CA LEU A 176 -4.62 4.69 -11.83
C LEU A 176 -4.75 4.32 -13.31
N LYS A 177 -4.78 5.33 -14.17
CA LYS A 177 -4.94 5.19 -15.61
C LYS A 177 -3.79 5.89 -16.33
N ASP A 178 -3.33 5.29 -17.43
CA ASP A 178 -2.42 5.94 -18.35
C ASP A 178 -3.11 7.06 -19.14
N LYS A 179 -2.37 7.82 -19.93
CA LYS A 179 -2.91 8.91 -20.76
C LYS A 179 -3.95 8.46 -21.79
N LYS A 180 -4.03 7.17 -22.07
CA LYS A 180 -5.01 6.55 -22.99
C LYS A 180 -6.22 5.98 -22.25
N GLY A 181 -6.28 6.10 -20.93
CA GLY A 181 -7.34 5.56 -20.10
C GLY A 181 -7.21 4.07 -19.76
N ASN A 182 -6.11 3.42 -20.10
CA ASN A 182 -5.89 2.02 -19.73
C ASN A 182 -5.44 1.94 -18.26
N ALA A 183 -5.79 0.84 -17.59
CA ALA A 183 -5.32 0.57 -16.25
C ALA A 183 -3.80 0.44 -16.20
N ILE A 184 -3.16 1.12 -15.27
CA ILE A 184 -1.72 0.98 -15.00
C ILE A 184 -1.51 -0.31 -14.21
N PRO A 185 -0.73 -1.27 -14.73
CA PRO A 185 -0.39 -2.48 -13.99
C PRO A 185 0.62 -2.16 -12.90
N LEU A 186 0.43 -2.73 -11.71
CA LEU A 186 1.29 -2.50 -10.56
C LEU A 186 1.44 -3.77 -9.72
N ILE A 187 2.42 -3.75 -8.82
CA ILE A 187 2.64 -4.78 -7.82
C ILE A 187 2.09 -4.24 -6.50
N PHE A 188 0.98 -4.80 -6.01
CA PHE A 188 0.44 -4.44 -4.71
C PHE A 188 0.99 -5.38 -3.64
N ARG A 189 1.54 -4.83 -2.57
CA ARG A 189 2.22 -5.54 -1.47
C ARG A 189 1.57 -5.22 -0.12
N PRO A 190 0.32 -5.66 0.12
CA PRO A 190 -0.28 -5.54 1.44
C PRO A 190 0.41 -6.48 2.43
N TYR A 191 0.35 -6.16 3.72
CA TYR A 191 0.90 -6.99 4.79
C TYR A 191 2.37 -7.36 4.61
N HIS A 192 3.15 -6.43 4.05
CA HIS A 192 4.60 -6.58 3.91
C HIS A 192 5.28 -6.73 5.28
N GLU A 193 6.49 -7.27 5.29
CA GLU A 193 7.26 -7.52 6.52
C GLU A 193 6.51 -8.37 7.55
N ASN A 194 5.62 -9.26 7.12
CA ASN A 194 4.78 -10.08 7.98
C ASN A 194 5.54 -11.15 8.79
N SER A 195 6.80 -11.40 8.45
CA SER A 195 7.71 -12.25 9.24
C SER A 195 8.25 -11.56 10.51
N GLY A 196 8.08 -10.23 10.61
CA GLY A 196 8.38 -9.46 11.83
C GLY A 196 7.17 -9.30 12.72
N SER A 197 7.39 -8.85 13.97
CA SER A 197 6.33 -8.69 14.98
C SER A 197 5.96 -7.23 15.29
N TRP A 198 6.49 -6.28 14.52
CA TRP A 198 6.28 -4.84 14.76
C TRP A 198 4.96 -4.28 14.23
N PHE A 199 4.38 -4.86 13.19
CA PHE A 199 3.06 -4.47 12.69
C PHE A 199 1.95 -5.35 13.27
N TRP A 200 0.71 -4.84 13.31
CA TRP A 200 -0.42 -5.59 13.83
C TRP A 200 -0.78 -6.85 13.02
N TRP A 201 -0.29 -6.96 11.79
CA TRP A 201 -0.41 -8.14 10.94
C TRP A 201 0.83 -9.04 10.95
N GLY A 202 1.82 -8.75 11.81
CA GLY A 202 3.04 -9.54 11.92
C GLY A 202 2.83 -10.90 12.57
N GLN A 203 3.81 -11.81 12.43
CA GLN A 203 3.67 -13.23 12.80
C GLN A 203 3.27 -13.46 14.26
N ASP A 204 3.68 -12.61 15.19
CA ASP A 204 3.36 -12.76 16.61
C ASP A 204 2.01 -12.12 16.98
N ASN A 205 1.28 -11.57 16.01
CA ASN A 205 0.06 -10.80 16.19
C ASN A 205 -1.12 -11.36 15.36
N CYS A 206 -0.94 -12.53 14.76
CA CYS A 206 -1.94 -13.22 13.94
C CYS A 206 -2.54 -14.42 14.65
#